data_a264962abe2a7a1bf973a553ffc776dd
#
_entry.id   a264962abe2a7a1bf973a553ffc776dd
#
_cell.length_a   1.000
_cell.length_b   1.000
_cell.length_c   1.000
_cell.angle_alpha   90.00
_cell.angle_beta   90.00
_cell.angle_gamma   90.00
#
_symmetry.space_group_name_H-M   'P 1'
#
loop_
_entity.id
_entity.type
_entity.pdbx_description
1 polymer ?
#
loop_
_entity_poly.entity_id
_entity_poly.type
_entity_poly.pdbx_seq_one_letter_code
_entity_poly.pdbx_strand_id
1 'polypeptide(L)'
;MKRTWVFMVLIGLLASGALADKIKIEKLDDLPRHTYMVKEKVVDFLKDDAAIKSLAEAVKKDILSDLETYEITDKTTLQNMYANLGTIAIIEGDWNRYLELVNKRIELEDKEAAKHTTAMVGRAIASAQAKGLENYDANLNKEIRAMLANMPYEVVEANVKAQKGSAEMVSEALVIGSIEANMQPVLDNTGGEISQDNANGLLGPYFTLRYYIPKKDIFVAALTEFIDAHNIVKPDIWEERNFALDKGKNYKPVTLCVWDSGVDWNIFDPMGQMWTNSKEKMDGKDDDNNGFVDDVHGIAWSLHSDKETSLLYPIGSENMIADEAQMRSWMKGLGDMQSSIESEEATALKKHMSTLAQDQVQPFFEAIGLYGNYCHGTHVAGIAAAGNPYARLMAARITFDFHFIPELPSIEQATKDAAALVETIEYFKKNGVRAVNMSWGGNLRSIEDALETHNAGGTPEERKELARKIYTIGDTAFKNAIQNAPEILFITSAGNSNADVKFEEFYPSSYDLPNIISIGAVDQAGEETSFTSFGKVDVYANGFEVLSYVPGGTQMKLNGTSMSSPQVLNLVGKLLAVKPDLTVKQLRELIVNGADKQMAGDREVKLMNPKKSLALLEKM
;
A
#
# COMPACT_ATOMS: atom_id res chain seq x y z
N MET A 1 -69.07 -25.25 55.43
CA MET A 1 -68.93 -25.14 53.98
C MET A 1 -68.40 -23.74 53.71
N LYS A 2 -67.07 -23.58 53.52
CA LYS A 2 -66.46 -22.36 53.03
C LYS A 2 -65.54 -22.80 51.91
N ARG A 3 -65.82 -22.36 50.64
CA ARG A 3 -65.02 -22.58 49.47
C ARG A 3 -63.91 -21.48 49.43
N THR A 4 -62.65 -21.88 49.51
CA THR A 4 -61.53 -21.04 49.35
C THR A 4 -61.08 -21.06 47.88
N TRP A 5 -61.12 -19.93 47.20
CA TRP A 5 -60.60 -19.77 45.86
C TRP A 5 -59.12 -19.45 45.96
N VAL A 6 -58.25 -20.26 45.34
CA VAL A 6 -56.84 -19.99 45.16
C VAL A 6 -56.67 -19.27 43.84
N PHE A 7 -56.29 -18.01 43.89
CA PHE A 7 -55.82 -17.24 42.73
C PHE A 7 -54.39 -17.62 42.43
N MET A 8 -54.15 -18.29 41.30
CA MET A 8 -52.82 -18.51 40.75
C MET A 8 -52.43 -17.23 39.99
N VAL A 9 -51.52 -16.45 40.53
CA VAL A 9 -50.87 -15.34 39.81
C VAL A 9 -49.75 -15.92 38.97
N LEU A 10 -49.94 -15.99 37.64
CA LEU A 10 -48.89 -16.25 36.67
C LEU A 10 -48.05 -14.99 36.56
N ILE A 11 -46.88 -15.00 37.19
CA ILE A 11 -45.86 -13.99 36.95
C ILE A 11 -45.17 -14.38 35.64
N GLY A 12 -45.53 -13.71 34.54
CA GLY A 12 -44.79 -13.76 33.28
C GLY A 12 -43.44 -13.07 33.48
N LEU A 13 -42.37 -13.84 33.55
CA LEU A 13 -41.04 -13.35 33.38
C LEU A 13 -40.88 -12.92 31.91
N LEU A 14 -41.08 -11.65 31.60
CA LEU A 14 -40.54 -11.03 30.43
C LEU A 14 -39.01 -11.00 30.61
N ALA A 15 -38.33 -11.99 30.05
CA ALA A 15 -36.89 -11.87 29.82
C ALA A 15 -36.66 -10.75 28.79
N SER A 16 -36.50 -9.52 29.25
CA SER A 16 -35.84 -8.50 28.49
C SER A 16 -34.39 -8.96 28.35
N GLY A 17 -34.06 -9.58 27.24
CA GLY A 17 -32.69 -9.75 26.84
C GLY A 17 -32.09 -8.36 26.70
N ALA A 18 -31.40 -7.88 27.71
CA ALA A 18 -30.49 -6.77 27.55
C ALA A 18 -29.49 -7.21 26.47
N LEU A 19 -29.52 -6.62 25.30
CA LEU A 19 -28.41 -6.70 24.36
C LEU A 19 -27.19 -6.27 25.16
N ALA A 20 -26.26 -7.17 25.42
CA ALA A 20 -25.00 -6.80 26.02
C ALA A 20 -24.37 -5.74 25.13
N ASP A 21 -23.88 -4.65 25.74
CA ASP A 21 -23.15 -3.63 24.99
C ASP A 21 -21.98 -4.30 24.29
N LYS A 22 -21.80 -4.01 23.00
CA LYS A 22 -20.69 -4.54 22.22
C LYS A 22 -19.36 -4.06 22.78
N ILE A 23 -18.36 -4.90 22.69
CA ILE A 23 -16.99 -4.58 23.09
C ILE A 23 -16.38 -3.65 22.03
N LYS A 24 -16.07 -2.41 22.41
CA LYS A 24 -15.43 -1.48 21.49
C LYS A 24 -13.99 -1.89 21.23
N ILE A 25 -13.59 -1.89 19.97
CA ILE A 25 -12.20 -2.04 19.55
C ILE A 25 -11.63 -0.71 19.07
N GLU A 26 -10.37 -0.45 19.40
CA GLU A 26 -9.69 0.82 19.08
C GLU A 26 -8.63 0.63 17.99
N LYS A 27 -8.18 -0.60 17.78
CA LYS A 27 -7.17 -0.98 16.78
C LYS A 27 -7.42 -2.39 16.27
N LEU A 28 -6.85 -2.71 15.11
CA LEU A 28 -6.98 -4.01 14.46
C LEU A 28 -6.52 -5.17 15.36
N ASP A 29 -5.49 -4.93 16.17
CA ASP A 29 -4.94 -5.93 17.10
C ASP A 29 -5.92 -6.34 18.21
N ASP A 30 -6.95 -5.57 18.52
CA ASP A 30 -7.96 -5.90 19.53
C ASP A 30 -8.91 -7.04 19.08
N LEU A 31 -8.98 -7.33 17.77
CA LEU A 31 -9.77 -8.44 17.24
C LEU A 31 -9.19 -9.79 17.66
N PRO A 32 -10.07 -10.80 17.86
CA PRO A 32 -9.65 -12.16 18.17
C PRO A 32 -8.87 -12.80 17.02
N ARG A 33 -8.14 -13.87 17.33
CA ARG A 33 -7.45 -14.69 16.35
C ARG A 33 -8.19 -16.01 16.19
N HIS A 34 -8.76 -16.21 14.99
CA HIS A 34 -9.41 -17.45 14.62
C HIS A 34 -8.48 -18.30 13.79
N THR A 35 -8.52 -19.63 13.97
CA THR A 35 -7.73 -20.57 13.17
C THR A 35 -8.61 -21.69 12.61
N TYR A 36 -8.14 -22.23 11.49
CA TYR A 36 -8.85 -23.25 10.73
C TYR A 36 -7.88 -24.34 10.26
N MET A 37 -8.40 -25.54 10.03
CA MET A 37 -7.61 -26.68 9.58
C MET A 37 -7.89 -26.97 8.10
N VAL A 38 -6.86 -26.90 7.26
CA VAL A 38 -6.86 -27.29 5.85
C VAL A 38 -5.78 -28.35 5.65
N LYS A 39 -6.15 -29.57 5.29
CA LYS A 39 -5.23 -30.72 5.18
C LYS A 39 -4.78 -31.00 3.76
N GLU A 40 -5.53 -30.53 2.79
CA GLU A 40 -5.28 -30.67 1.37
C GLU A 40 -4.15 -29.74 0.95
N LYS A 41 -3.44 -30.10 -0.12
CA LYS A 41 -2.57 -29.15 -0.81
C LYS A 41 -3.40 -28.06 -1.44
N VAL A 42 -2.84 -26.86 -1.56
CA VAL A 42 -3.54 -25.68 -2.12
C VAL A 42 -4.24 -26.00 -3.44
N VAL A 43 -3.52 -26.63 -4.39
CA VAL A 43 -4.05 -26.95 -5.72
C VAL A 43 -5.22 -27.94 -5.67
N ASP A 44 -5.17 -28.88 -4.73
CA ASP A 44 -6.24 -29.87 -4.54
C ASP A 44 -7.43 -29.24 -3.82
N PHE A 45 -7.19 -28.43 -2.78
CA PHE A 45 -8.21 -27.67 -2.07
C PHE A 45 -9.04 -26.78 -3.01
N LEU A 46 -8.37 -26.04 -3.91
CA LEU A 46 -9.05 -25.15 -4.85
C LEU A 46 -9.96 -25.87 -5.84
N LYS A 47 -9.86 -27.20 -5.95
CA LYS A 47 -10.72 -28.07 -6.79
C LYS A 47 -11.79 -28.80 -5.99
N ASP A 48 -11.69 -28.85 -4.66
CA ASP A 48 -12.62 -29.55 -3.79
C ASP A 48 -13.71 -28.62 -3.25
N ASP A 49 -14.86 -28.60 -3.92
CA ASP A 49 -16.01 -27.78 -3.51
C ASP A 49 -16.54 -28.13 -2.11
N ALA A 50 -16.33 -29.36 -1.62
CA ALA A 50 -16.78 -29.75 -0.28
C ALA A 50 -15.82 -29.18 0.79
N ALA A 51 -14.52 -29.25 0.59
CA ALA A 51 -13.52 -28.66 1.46
C ALA A 51 -13.69 -27.12 1.51
N ILE A 52 -13.86 -26.48 0.37
CA ILE A 52 -14.12 -25.02 0.26
C ILE A 52 -15.37 -24.63 1.06
N LYS A 53 -16.49 -25.35 0.91
CA LYS A 53 -17.74 -25.07 1.65
C LYS A 53 -17.56 -25.25 3.15
N SER A 54 -16.84 -26.30 3.57
CA SER A 54 -16.58 -26.56 4.99
C SER A 54 -15.78 -25.43 5.63
N LEU A 55 -14.71 -24.96 4.95
CA LEU A 55 -13.92 -23.81 5.41
C LEU A 55 -14.78 -22.53 5.43
N ALA A 56 -15.56 -22.29 4.38
CA ALA A 56 -16.43 -21.12 4.28
C ALA A 56 -17.47 -21.04 5.41
N GLU A 57 -18.08 -22.19 5.81
CA GLU A 57 -19.02 -22.24 6.94
C GLU A 57 -18.34 -21.89 8.27
N ALA A 58 -17.12 -22.40 8.52
CA ALA A 58 -16.37 -22.11 9.73
C ALA A 58 -16.01 -20.60 9.81
N VAL A 59 -15.43 -20.05 8.73
CA VAL A 59 -15.08 -18.63 8.65
C VAL A 59 -16.31 -17.73 8.79
N LYS A 60 -17.42 -18.08 8.14
CA LYS A 60 -18.69 -17.33 8.25
C LYS A 60 -19.17 -17.21 9.68
N LYS A 61 -19.13 -18.32 10.43
CA LYS A 61 -19.57 -18.38 11.83
C LYS A 61 -18.77 -17.38 12.68
N ASP A 62 -17.46 -17.36 12.51
CA ASP A 62 -16.59 -16.53 13.33
C ASP A 62 -16.71 -15.04 12.95
N ILE A 63 -16.76 -14.70 11.65
CA ILE A 63 -17.00 -13.30 11.22
C ILE A 63 -18.35 -12.77 11.75
N LEU A 64 -19.41 -13.59 11.71
CA LEU A 64 -20.73 -13.18 12.25
C LEU A 64 -20.70 -13.01 13.77
N SER A 65 -19.98 -13.88 14.48
CA SER A 65 -19.77 -13.76 15.93
C SER A 65 -19.01 -12.48 16.29
N ASP A 66 -17.97 -12.14 15.51
CA ASP A 66 -17.21 -10.92 15.73
C ASP A 66 -18.05 -9.66 15.47
N LEU A 67 -18.82 -9.64 14.40
CA LEU A 67 -19.75 -8.54 14.09
C LEU A 67 -20.87 -8.38 15.15
N GLU A 68 -21.25 -9.45 15.84
CA GLU A 68 -22.22 -9.43 16.94
C GLU A 68 -21.58 -8.94 18.25
N THR A 69 -20.36 -9.40 18.54
CA THR A 69 -19.66 -9.19 19.81
C THR A 69 -18.99 -7.82 19.90
N TYR A 70 -18.38 -7.37 18.79
CA TYR A 70 -17.52 -6.18 18.79
C TYR A 70 -18.18 -4.98 18.12
N GLU A 71 -17.94 -3.80 18.66
CA GLU A 71 -18.22 -2.52 18.03
C GLU A 71 -17.01 -2.11 17.17
N ILE A 72 -17.08 -2.39 15.88
CA ILE A 72 -16.04 -2.10 14.91
C ILE A 72 -16.39 -0.77 14.21
N THR A 73 -15.62 0.28 14.45
CA THR A 73 -15.85 1.60 13.84
C THR A 73 -14.97 1.82 12.61
N ASP A 74 -13.90 1.04 12.45
CA ASP A 74 -13.06 1.11 11.26
C ASP A 74 -13.79 0.59 10.02
N LYS A 75 -13.94 1.49 9.04
CA LYS A 75 -14.69 1.20 7.81
C LYS A 75 -14.02 0.14 6.96
N THR A 76 -12.69 0.15 6.87
CA THR A 76 -11.92 -0.80 6.07
C THR A 76 -12.06 -2.21 6.61
N THR A 77 -11.97 -2.39 7.93
CA THR A 77 -12.21 -3.69 8.59
C THR A 77 -13.62 -4.21 8.32
N LEU A 78 -14.64 -3.35 8.46
CA LEU A 78 -16.03 -3.73 8.15
C LEU A 78 -16.21 -4.09 6.67
N GLN A 79 -15.62 -3.34 5.76
CA GLN A 79 -15.65 -3.62 4.32
C GLN A 79 -15.01 -4.97 4.00
N ASN A 80 -13.88 -5.31 4.64
CA ASN A 80 -13.21 -6.60 4.48
C ASN A 80 -14.06 -7.75 5.02
N MET A 81 -14.66 -7.59 6.20
CA MET A 81 -15.58 -8.60 6.75
C MET A 81 -16.79 -8.84 5.83
N TYR A 82 -17.39 -7.77 5.31
CA TYR A 82 -18.51 -7.91 4.35
C TYR A 82 -18.06 -8.46 2.99
N ALA A 83 -16.83 -8.21 2.55
CA ALA A 83 -16.26 -8.81 1.35
C ALA A 83 -16.09 -10.32 1.51
N ASN A 84 -15.55 -10.76 2.64
CA ASN A 84 -15.36 -12.18 2.96
C ASN A 84 -16.70 -12.90 3.07
N LEU A 85 -17.69 -12.32 3.77
CA LEU A 85 -19.07 -12.85 3.80
C LEU A 85 -19.70 -12.87 2.40
N GLY A 86 -19.37 -11.91 1.54
CA GLY A 86 -19.80 -11.88 0.14
C GLY A 86 -19.23 -13.05 -0.67
N THR A 87 -17.93 -13.32 -0.53
CA THR A 87 -17.30 -14.51 -1.13
C THR A 87 -17.96 -15.79 -0.66
N ILE A 88 -18.24 -15.90 0.63
CA ILE A 88 -18.94 -17.06 1.20
C ILE A 88 -20.36 -17.18 0.62
N ALA A 89 -21.09 -16.08 0.48
CA ALA A 89 -22.42 -16.10 -0.13
C ALA A 89 -22.38 -16.61 -1.58
N ILE A 90 -21.33 -16.28 -2.35
CA ILE A 90 -21.12 -16.83 -3.69
C ILE A 90 -20.85 -18.34 -3.64
N ILE A 91 -20.03 -18.82 -2.71
CA ILE A 91 -19.75 -20.26 -2.50
C ILE A 91 -21.04 -21.01 -2.15
N GLU A 92 -21.93 -20.40 -1.38
CA GLU A 92 -23.25 -20.93 -1.04
C GLU A 92 -24.28 -20.84 -2.19
N GLY A 93 -23.96 -20.05 -3.24
CA GLY A 93 -24.87 -19.77 -4.36
C GLY A 93 -25.95 -18.73 -4.05
N ASP A 94 -25.82 -18.00 -2.94
CA ASP A 94 -26.76 -16.94 -2.53
C ASP A 94 -26.34 -15.57 -3.08
N TRP A 95 -26.67 -15.34 -4.34
CA TRP A 95 -26.36 -14.10 -5.05
C TRP A 95 -27.12 -12.87 -4.50
N ASN A 96 -28.31 -13.08 -3.90
CA ASN A 96 -29.05 -12.00 -3.26
C ASN A 96 -28.32 -11.51 -2.00
N ARG A 97 -27.87 -12.45 -1.17
CA ARG A 97 -27.08 -12.12 0.01
C ARG A 97 -25.76 -11.45 -0.35
N TYR A 98 -25.11 -11.91 -1.41
CA TYR A 98 -23.91 -11.23 -1.95
C TYR A 98 -24.18 -9.76 -2.27
N LEU A 99 -25.26 -9.46 -3.01
CA LEU A 99 -25.60 -8.07 -3.36
C LEU A 99 -25.93 -7.20 -2.13
N GLU A 100 -26.62 -7.76 -1.11
CA GLU A 100 -26.86 -7.06 0.16
C GLU A 100 -25.53 -6.67 0.85
N LEU A 101 -24.57 -7.59 0.89
CA LEU A 101 -23.27 -7.36 1.51
C LEU A 101 -22.42 -6.34 0.71
N VAL A 102 -22.49 -6.39 -0.61
CA VAL A 102 -21.86 -5.37 -1.47
C VAL A 102 -22.47 -3.99 -1.22
N ASN A 103 -23.79 -3.88 -1.06
CA ASN A 103 -24.42 -2.59 -0.75
C ASN A 103 -23.93 -2.03 0.59
N LYS A 104 -23.78 -2.88 1.62
CA LYS A 104 -23.18 -2.46 2.90
C LYS A 104 -21.74 -1.95 2.74
N ARG A 105 -20.95 -2.56 1.85
CA ARG A 105 -19.60 -2.08 1.54
C ARG A 105 -19.65 -0.71 0.87
N ILE A 106 -20.53 -0.51 -0.10
CA ILE A 106 -20.69 0.77 -0.81
C ILE A 106 -21.11 1.88 0.16
N GLU A 107 -21.99 1.61 1.13
CA GLU A 107 -22.40 2.57 2.16
C GLU A 107 -21.23 3.03 3.05
N LEU A 108 -20.19 2.20 3.19
CA LEU A 108 -18.98 2.51 3.97
C LEU A 108 -17.92 3.25 3.15
N GLU A 109 -18.07 3.31 1.80
CA GLU A 109 -17.07 3.95 0.95
C GLU A 109 -17.05 5.47 1.14
N ASP A 110 -15.87 6.01 1.36
CA ASP A 110 -15.64 7.45 1.44
C ASP A 110 -15.25 8.06 0.08
N LYS A 111 -14.57 7.26 -0.77
CA LYS A 111 -14.11 7.69 -2.09
C LYS A 111 -15.24 7.56 -3.12
N GLU A 112 -15.53 8.64 -3.84
CA GLU A 112 -16.63 8.65 -4.80
C GLU A 112 -16.45 7.62 -5.93
N ALA A 113 -15.22 7.47 -6.45
CA ALA A 113 -14.90 6.46 -7.44
C ALA A 113 -15.20 5.04 -6.94
N ALA A 114 -14.89 4.75 -5.69
CA ALA A 114 -15.14 3.44 -5.08
C ALA A 114 -16.63 3.16 -4.93
N LYS A 115 -17.48 4.14 -4.60
CA LYS A 115 -18.94 3.96 -4.54
C LYS A 115 -19.51 3.40 -5.85
N HIS A 116 -18.97 3.82 -6.97
CA HIS A 116 -19.37 3.33 -8.29
C HIS A 116 -18.74 1.97 -8.65
N THR A 117 -17.47 1.76 -8.33
CA THR A 117 -16.67 0.63 -8.86
C THR A 117 -16.55 -0.55 -7.91
N THR A 118 -16.88 -0.40 -6.61
CA THR A 118 -16.81 -1.49 -5.63
C THR A 118 -17.60 -2.72 -6.10
N ALA A 119 -16.90 -3.84 -6.22
CA ALA A 119 -17.40 -5.14 -6.66
C ALA A 119 -18.17 -5.11 -8.00
N MET A 120 -17.83 -4.18 -8.91
CA MET A 120 -18.54 -3.97 -10.19
C MET A 120 -18.71 -5.26 -10.98
N VAL A 121 -17.64 -6.05 -11.16
CA VAL A 121 -17.67 -7.33 -11.86
C VAL A 121 -18.61 -8.31 -11.18
N GLY A 122 -18.50 -8.46 -9.87
CA GLY A 122 -19.37 -9.35 -9.07
C GLY A 122 -20.84 -8.94 -9.12
N ARG A 123 -21.13 -7.63 -9.08
CA ARG A 123 -22.50 -7.10 -9.24
C ARG A 123 -23.09 -7.45 -10.60
N ALA A 124 -22.31 -7.31 -11.66
CA ALA A 124 -22.77 -7.65 -13.02
C ALA A 124 -23.05 -9.16 -13.14
N ILE A 125 -22.16 -10.00 -12.60
CA ILE A 125 -22.33 -11.47 -12.58
C ILE A 125 -23.56 -11.84 -11.76
N ALA A 126 -23.73 -11.31 -10.55
CA ALA A 126 -24.89 -11.58 -9.70
C ALA A 126 -26.20 -11.17 -10.37
N SER A 127 -26.25 -10.00 -11.00
CA SER A 127 -27.42 -9.53 -11.73
C SER A 127 -27.76 -10.42 -12.93
N ALA A 128 -26.73 -10.93 -13.65
CA ALA A 128 -26.94 -11.87 -14.75
C ALA A 128 -27.42 -13.24 -14.26
N GLN A 129 -26.89 -13.75 -13.13
CA GLN A 129 -27.32 -14.99 -12.48
C GLN A 129 -28.80 -14.93 -12.07
N ALA A 130 -29.25 -13.82 -11.50
CA ALA A 130 -30.63 -13.63 -11.08
C ALA A 130 -31.62 -13.66 -12.28
N LYS A 131 -31.18 -13.39 -13.50
CA LYS A 131 -31.97 -13.48 -14.74
C LYS A 131 -32.02 -14.89 -15.34
N GLY A 132 -31.29 -15.83 -14.76
CA GLY A 132 -31.21 -17.22 -15.18
C GLY A 132 -30.09 -17.49 -16.17
N LEU A 133 -29.79 -18.77 -16.38
CA LEU A 133 -28.67 -19.22 -17.20
C LEU A 133 -28.98 -19.21 -18.72
N GLU A 134 -30.25 -19.08 -19.09
CA GLU A 134 -30.61 -18.91 -20.49
C GLU A 134 -30.10 -17.56 -21.01
N ASN A 135 -29.32 -17.58 -22.11
CA ASN A 135 -28.64 -16.39 -22.66
C ASN A 135 -27.73 -15.65 -21.67
N TYR A 136 -27.11 -16.38 -20.73
CA TYR A 136 -26.32 -15.82 -19.64
C TYR A 136 -25.27 -14.79 -20.12
N ASP A 137 -24.48 -15.12 -21.16
CA ASP A 137 -23.43 -14.22 -21.67
C ASP A 137 -24.00 -12.92 -22.25
N ALA A 138 -25.14 -12.99 -22.92
CA ALA A 138 -25.83 -11.80 -23.41
C ALA A 138 -26.38 -10.95 -22.26
N ASN A 139 -26.93 -11.58 -21.24
CA ASN A 139 -27.39 -10.89 -20.04
C ASN A 139 -26.23 -10.22 -19.31
N LEU A 140 -25.10 -10.93 -19.09
CA LEU A 140 -23.92 -10.40 -18.44
C LEU A 140 -23.35 -9.19 -19.20
N ASN A 141 -23.21 -9.32 -20.53
CA ASN A 141 -22.76 -8.21 -21.37
C ASN A 141 -23.67 -6.98 -21.28
N LYS A 142 -24.99 -7.20 -21.20
CA LYS A 142 -25.96 -6.11 -20.99
C LYS A 142 -25.81 -5.46 -19.61
N GLU A 143 -25.65 -6.26 -18.55
CA GLU A 143 -25.53 -5.74 -17.17
C GLU A 143 -24.29 -4.88 -16.99
N ILE A 144 -23.12 -5.37 -17.43
CA ILE A 144 -21.87 -4.58 -17.26
C ILE A 144 -21.94 -3.28 -18.05
N ARG A 145 -22.44 -3.28 -19.27
CA ARG A 145 -22.60 -2.06 -20.09
C ARG A 145 -23.59 -1.08 -19.47
N ALA A 146 -24.69 -1.57 -18.92
CA ALA A 146 -25.67 -0.72 -18.23
C ALA A 146 -25.09 -0.08 -16.97
N MET A 147 -24.24 -0.79 -16.21
CA MET A 147 -23.53 -0.23 -15.07
C MET A 147 -22.55 0.86 -15.49
N LEU A 148 -21.69 0.57 -16.49
CA LEU A 148 -20.71 1.52 -17.00
C LEU A 148 -21.37 2.79 -17.54
N ALA A 149 -22.46 2.68 -18.31
CA ALA A 149 -23.18 3.82 -18.90
C ALA A 149 -23.71 4.81 -17.84
N ASN A 150 -23.89 4.40 -16.60
CA ASN A 150 -24.35 5.24 -15.50
C ASN A 150 -23.22 5.77 -14.60
N MET A 151 -21.93 5.48 -14.94
CA MET A 151 -20.79 5.95 -14.16
C MET A 151 -20.27 7.29 -14.68
N PRO A 152 -19.93 8.23 -13.79
CA PRO A 152 -19.25 9.47 -14.16
C PRO A 152 -17.79 9.16 -14.52
N TYR A 153 -17.45 9.10 -15.82
CA TYR A 153 -16.14 8.68 -16.29
C TYR A 153 -15.00 9.47 -15.64
N GLU A 154 -15.14 10.78 -15.52
CA GLU A 154 -14.14 11.66 -14.91
C GLU A 154 -13.73 11.21 -13.50
N VAL A 155 -14.70 10.70 -12.73
CA VAL A 155 -14.48 10.22 -11.36
C VAL A 155 -13.88 8.80 -11.34
N VAL A 156 -14.35 7.90 -12.23
CA VAL A 156 -14.00 6.47 -12.16
C VAL A 156 -12.86 6.06 -13.11
N GLU A 157 -12.30 6.98 -13.89
CA GLU A 157 -11.33 6.69 -14.96
C GLU A 157 -10.19 5.78 -14.49
N ALA A 158 -9.50 6.15 -13.41
CA ALA A 158 -8.37 5.38 -12.88
C ALA A 158 -8.79 3.95 -12.48
N ASN A 159 -9.94 3.82 -11.82
CA ASN A 159 -10.47 2.52 -11.37
C ASN A 159 -10.87 1.64 -12.55
N VAL A 160 -11.51 2.20 -13.56
CA VAL A 160 -11.95 1.48 -14.76
C VAL A 160 -10.75 1.01 -15.60
N LYS A 161 -9.74 1.87 -15.75
CA LYS A 161 -8.48 1.53 -16.43
C LYS A 161 -7.73 0.42 -15.71
N ALA A 162 -7.58 0.52 -14.39
CA ALA A 162 -6.96 -0.52 -13.56
C ALA A 162 -7.74 -1.85 -13.64
N GLN A 163 -9.08 -1.79 -13.64
CA GLN A 163 -9.93 -2.97 -13.77
C GLN A 163 -9.76 -3.64 -15.15
N LYS A 164 -9.65 -2.85 -16.24
CA LYS A 164 -9.35 -3.38 -17.58
C LYS A 164 -7.99 -4.08 -17.59
N GLY A 165 -6.93 -3.41 -17.10
CA GLY A 165 -5.59 -3.99 -17.01
C GLY A 165 -5.58 -5.31 -16.23
N SER A 166 -6.25 -5.35 -15.07
CA SER A 166 -6.39 -6.59 -14.28
C SER A 166 -7.13 -7.69 -15.03
N ALA A 167 -8.21 -7.35 -15.76
CA ALA A 167 -8.96 -8.32 -16.56
C ALA A 167 -8.12 -8.93 -17.70
N GLU A 168 -7.27 -8.13 -18.32
CA GLU A 168 -6.37 -8.59 -19.38
C GLU A 168 -5.26 -9.51 -18.85
N MET A 169 -4.75 -9.24 -17.65
CA MET A 169 -3.66 -10.00 -17.04
C MET A 169 -4.11 -11.33 -16.43
N VAL A 170 -5.31 -11.36 -15.83
CA VAL A 170 -5.74 -12.51 -15.02
C VAL A 170 -5.81 -13.79 -15.85
N SER A 171 -5.21 -14.87 -15.31
CA SER A 171 -5.29 -16.23 -15.87
C SER A 171 -5.37 -17.25 -14.72
N GLU A 172 -5.84 -18.47 -15.03
CA GLU A 172 -5.91 -19.55 -14.04
C GLU A 172 -4.51 -19.87 -13.49
N ALA A 173 -3.51 -19.94 -14.34
CA ALA A 173 -2.12 -20.23 -13.95
C ALA A 173 -1.56 -19.16 -12.99
N LEU A 174 -1.81 -17.87 -13.28
CA LEU A 174 -1.38 -16.77 -12.42
C LEU A 174 -2.07 -16.83 -11.05
N VAL A 175 -3.38 -17.05 -11.02
CA VAL A 175 -4.14 -17.11 -9.76
C VAL A 175 -3.70 -18.30 -8.92
N ILE A 176 -3.68 -19.50 -9.50
CA ILE A 176 -3.30 -20.71 -8.76
C ILE A 176 -1.83 -20.66 -8.34
N GLY A 177 -0.92 -20.25 -9.26
CA GLY A 177 0.50 -20.17 -8.95
C GLY A 177 0.82 -19.15 -7.84
N SER A 178 0.15 -18.00 -7.85
CA SER A 178 0.32 -17.00 -6.79
C SER A 178 -0.16 -17.52 -5.43
N ILE A 179 -1.31 -18.20 -5.38
CA ILE A 179 -1.85 -18.73 -4.12
C ILE A 179 -1.00 -19.90 -3.63
N GLU A 180 -0.59 -20.80 -4.52
CA GLU A 180 0.28 -21.91 -4.16
C GLU A 180 1.61 -21.41 -3.59
N ALA A 181 2.23 -20.41 -4.23
CA ALA A 181 3.49 -19.84 -3.77
C ALA A 181 3.41 -19.22 -2.37
N ASN A 182 2.30 -18.55 -2.06
CA ASN A 182 2.12 -17.90 -0.76
C ASN A 182 1.58 -18.85 0.33
N MET A 183 0.67 -19.76 -0.03
CA MET A 183 -0.11 -20.52 0.96
C MET A 183 0.39 -21.94 1.18
N GLN A 184 1.03 -22.58 0.17
CA GLN A 184 1.51 -23.95 0.36
C GLN A 184 2.60 -24.03 1.44
N PRO A 185 3.59 -23.11 1.50
CA PRO A 185 4.56 -23.10 2.60
C PRO A 185 3.93 -22.93 3.99
N VAL A 186 2.87 -22.11 4.09
CA VAL A 186 2.13 -21.96 5.37
C VAL A 186 1.50 -23.27 5.78
N LEU A 187 0.75 -23.95 4.88
CA LEU A 187 0.12 -25.23 5.16
C LEU A 187 1.14 -26.31 5.53
N ASP A 188 2.26 -26.36 4.81
CA ASP A 188 3.31 -27.36 5.05
C ASP A 188 3.99 -27.13 6.41
N ASN A 189 4.28 -25.91 6.77
CA ASN A 189 4.96 -25.56 8.01
C ASN A 189 4.05 -25.69 9.24
N THR A 190 2.77 -25.30 9.13
CA THR A 190 1.81 -25.31 10.24
C THR A 190 1.08 -26.66 10.41
N GLY A 191 1.29 -27.60 9.49
CA GLY A 191 0.53 -28.85 9.45
C GLY A 191 -0.94 -28.63 9.07
N GLY A 192 -1.23 -27.52 8.38
CA GLY A 192 -2.57 -27.15 7.89
C GLY A 192 -3.37 -26.23 8.80
N GLU A 193 -2.85 -25.84 9.96
CA GLU A 193 -3.50 -24.83 10.80
C GLU A 193 -3.18 -23.43 10.26
N ILE A 194 -4.20 -22.65 9.92
CA ILE A 194 -4.08 -21.34 9.31
C ILE A 194 -4.96 -20.30 10.00
N SER A 195 -4.51 -19.05 9.98
CA SER A 195 -5.27 -17.88 10.45
C SER A 195 -6.50 -17.60 9.58
N GLN A 196 -7.35 -16.70 10.06
CA GLN A 196 -8.53 -16.23 9.31
C GLN A 196 -8.11 -15.50 8.02
N ASP A 197 -7.02 -14.74 8.03
CA ASP A 197 -6.56 -14.04 6.83
C ASP A 197 -6.09 -15.01 5.76
N ASN A 198 -5.36 -16.05 6.15
CA ASN A 198 -4.95 -17.12 5.26
C ASN A 198 -6.16 -17.95 4.76
N ALA A 199 -7.14 -18.22 5.62
CA ALA A 199 -8.39 -18.88 5.22
C ALA A 199 -9.17 -18.04 4.19
N ASN A 200 -9.27 -16.71 4.41
CA ASN A 200 -9.86 -15.79 3.45
C ASN A 200 -9.09 -15.77 2.13
N GLY A 201 -7.75 -15.83 2.19
CA GLY A 201 -6.86 -15.95 1.03
C GLY A 201 -7.12 -17.20 0.19
N LEU A 202 -7.45 -18.33 0.82
CA LEU A 202 -7.84 -19.58 0.14
C LEU A 202 -9.25 -19.54 -0.44
N LEU A 203 -10.19 -18.83 0.20
CA LEU A 203 -11.58 -18.72 -0.27
C LEU A 203 -11.74 -17.67 -1.39
N GLY A 204 -10.95 -16.58 -1.36
CA GLY A 204 -11.04 -15.47 -2.32
C GLY A 204 -11.00 -15.86 -3.79
N PRO A 205 -10.10 -16.77 -4.21
CA PRO A 205 -9.98 -17.22 -5.60
C PRO A 205 -11.20 -17.92 -6.17
N TYR A 206 -12.10 -18.44 -5.34
CA TYR A 206 -13.27 -19.18 -5.80
C TYR A 206 -14.09 -18.41 -6.83
N PHE A 207 -14.40 -17.14 -6.54
CA PHE A 207 -15.11 -16.27 -7.47
C PHE A 207 -14.32 -16.06 -8.78
N THR A 208 -13.04 -15.77 -8.67
CA THR A 208 -12.17 -15.47 -9.82
C THR A 208 -12.05 -16.68 -10.75
N LEU A 209 -11.78 -17.86 -10.21
CA LEU A 209 -11.61 -19.09 -10.98
C LEU A 209 -12.91 -19.60 -11.60
N ARG A 210 -14.03 -19.56 -10.85
CA ARG A 210 -15.31 -20.17 -11.27
C ARG A 210 -16.17 -19.25 -12.13
N TYR A 211 -16.15 -17.95 -11.87
CA TYR A 211 -17.10 -17.01 -12.47
C TYR A 211 -16.45 -15.90 -13.32
N TYR A 212 -15.30 -15.40 -12.89
CA TYR A 212 -14.69 -14.25 -13.55
C TYR A 212 -13.83 -14.64 -14.76
N ILE A 213 -12.81 -15.48 -14.58
CA ILE A 213 -11.90 -15.89 -15.67
C ILE A 213 -12.65 -16.45 -16.89
N PRO A 214 -13.65 -17.34 -16.74
CA PRO A 214 -14.40 -17.87 -17.88
C PRO A 214 -15.16 -16.80 -18.68
N LYS A 215 -15.35 -15.60 -18.13
CA LYS A 215 -16.13 -14.49 -18.72
C LYS A 215 -15.35 -13.20 -18.87
N LYS A 216 -14.05 -13.20 -18.60
CA LYS A 216 -13.21 -11.98 -18.58
C LYS A 216 -13.27 -11.18 -19.88
N ASP A 217 -13.37 -11.85 -21.04
CA ASP A 217 -13.39 -11.19 -22.33
C ASP A 217 -14.62 -10.27 -22.52
N ILE A 218 -15.76 -10.61 -21.88
CA ILE A 218 -16.94 -9.75 -21.85
C ILE A 218 -16.63 -8.44 -21.11
N PHE A 219 -15.92 -8.54 -19.99
CA PHE A 219 -15.51 -7.37 -19.20
C PHE A 219 -14.46 -6.54 -19.93
N VAL A 220 -13.43 -7.16 -20.49
CA VAL A 220 -12.41 -6.46 -21.28
C VAL A 220 -13.05 -5.66 -22.42
N ALA A 221 -13.95 -6.28 -23.19
CA ALA A 221 -14.64 -5.61 -24.29
C ALA A 221 -15.49 -4.43 -23.82
N ALA A 222 -16.29 -4.60 -22.75
CA ALA A 222 -17.14 -3.54 -22.22
C ALA A 222 -16.34 -2.37 -21.64
N LEU A 223 -15.25 -2.66 -20.90
CA LEU A 223 -14.38 -1.65 -20.32
C LEU A 223 -13.62 -0.89 -21.42
N THR A 224 -13.11 -1.59 -22.44
CA THR A 224 -12.43 -0.96 -23.58
C THR A 224 -13.36 0.03 -24.28
N GLU A 225 -14.57 -0.40 -24.65
CA GLU A 225 -15.55 0.49 -25.31
C GLU A 225 -15.91 1.70 -24.43
N PHE A 226 -16.04 1.50 -23.12
CA PHE A 226 -16.35 2.59 -22.20
C PHE A 226 -15.20 3.59 -22.11
N ILE A 227 -13.96 3.14 -22.02
CA ILE A 227 -12.75 3.99 -21.99
C ILE A 227 -12.62 4.74 -23.31
N ASP A 228 -12.72 4.06 -24.44
CA ASP A 228 -12.57 4.67 -25.77
C ASP A 228 -13.64 5.73 -26.08
N ALA A 229 -14.87 5.50 -25.59
CA ALA A 229 -15.98 6.45 -25.79
C ALA A 229 -15.82 7.75 -24.96
N HIS A 230 -15.01 7.72 -23.88
CA HIS A 230 -14.90 8.83 -22.95
C HIS A 230 -13.49 9.41 -22.87
N ASN A 231 -12.57 9.07 -23.75
CA ASN A 231 -11.15 9.44 -23.73
C ASN A 231 -10.93 10.95 -23.48
N ILE A 232 -11.09 11.36 -22.23
CA ILE A 232 -10.93 12.73 -21.74
C ILE A 232 -9.55 12.83 -21.09
N VAL A 233 -8.78 13.82 -21.45
CA VAL A 233 -7.55 14.15 -20.72
C VAL A 233 -7.95 14.98 -19.50
N LYS A 234 -7.79 14.41 -18.30
CA LYS A 234 -7.99 15.14 -17.05
C LYS A 234 -7.05 16.35 -16.98
N PRO A 235 -7.50 17.49 -16.43
CA PRO A 235 -6.62 18.64 -16.25
C PRO A 235 -5.47 18.30 -15.28
N ASP A 236 -4.27 18.73 -15.61
CA ASP A 236 -3.14 18.70 -14.68
C ASP A 236 -3.11 19.98 -13.84
N ILE A 237 -3.52 19.86 -12.57
CA ILE A 237 -3.53 20.98 -11.63
C ILE A 237 -2.15 21.28 -11.04
N TRP A 238 -1.18 20.39 -11.22
CA TRP A 238 0.13 20.48 -10.57
C TRP A 238 1.08 21.43 -11.31
N GLU A 239 1.00 21.54 -12.64
CA GLU A 239 1.81 22.44 -13.42
C GLU A 239 1.62 23.91 -12.99
N GLU A 240 0.37 24.31 -12.78
CA GLU A 240 0.05 25.67 -12.31
C GLU A 240 0.47 25.92 -10.86
N ARG A 241 0.54 24.90 -10.02
CA ARG A 241 0.86 24.97 -8.58
C ARG A 241 2.35 24.92 -8.29
N ASN A 242 3.13 24.32 -9.16
CA ASN A 242 4.56 24.11 -8.95
C ASN A 242 5.41 25.30 -9.41
N PHE A 243 6.63 25.36 -8.91
CA PHE A 243 7.64 26.34 -9.35
C PHE A 243 9.04 25.70 -9.32
N ALA A 244 9.94 26.26 -10.12
CA ALA A 244 11.36 25.93 -10.10
C ALA A 244 12.16 27.10 -9.52
N LEU A 245 13.29 26.82 -8.89
CA LEU A 245 14.23 27.82 -8.45
C LEU A 245 15.23 28.16 -9.57
N ASP A 246 15.50 29.44 -9.74
CA ASP A 246 16.48 29.93 -10.70
C ASP A 246 17.91 29.75 -10.16
N LYS A 247 18.80 29.10 -10.93
CA LYS A 247 20.24 28.95 -10.62
C LYS A 247 20.97 30.26 -10.44
N GLY A 248 20.46 31.34 -11.03
CA GLY A 248 21.08 32.69 -10.96
C GLY A 248 20.83 33.44 -9.66
N LYS A 249 20.01 32.93 -8.76
CA LYS A 249 19.68 33.54 -7.48
C LYS A 249 20.68 33.17 -6.38
N ASN A 250 20.86 34.06 -5.41
CA ASN A 250 21.75 33.83 -4.26
C ASN A 250 21.02 33.03 -3.16
N TYR A 251 20.44 31.89 -3.54
CA TYR A 251 19.83 30.94 -2.58
C TYR A 251 20.91 30.04 -1.97
N LYS A 252 20.57 29.34 -0.90
CA LYS A 252 21.51 28.48 -0.17
C LYS A 252 21.30 27.00 -0.51
N PRO A 253 22.37 26.22 -0.65
CA PRO A 253 22.26 24.77 -0.71
C PRO A 253 21.61 24.20 0.54
N VAL A 254 20.78 23.15 0.38
CA VAL A 254 20.03 22.50 1.46
C VAL A 254 20.26 21.00 1.42
N THR A 255 20.74 20.43 2.53
CA THR A 255 20.88 18.98 2.67
C THR A 255 19.51 18.36 2.97
N LEU A 256 19.07 17.50 2.07
CA LEU A 256 17.84 16.71 2.13
C LEU A 256 18.22 15.23 2.06
N CYS A 257 17.45 14.35 2.68
CA CYS A 257 17.72 12.92 2.61
C CYS A 257 16.58 12.17 1.93
N VAL A 258 16.96 11.25 1.05
CA VAL A 258 16.10 10.18 0.54
C VAL A 258 16.47 8.90 1.30
N TRP A 259 15.66 8.54 2.27
CA TRP A 259 15.81 7.31 3.04
C TRP A 259 14.87 6.26 2.46
N ASP A 260 15.42 5.44 1.58
CA ASP A 260 14.66 4.55 0.70
C ASP A 260 15.47 3.32 0.26
N SER A 261 15.03 2.58 -0.74
CA SER A 261 15.65 1.35 -1.27
C SER A 261 17.00 1.56 -1.97
N GLY A 262 17.47 2.79 -2.10
CA GLY A 262 18.74 3.16 -2.72
C GLY A 262 18.59 4.18 -3.84
N VAL A 263 19.68 4.87 -4.14
CA VAL A 263 19.72 5.96 -5.13
C VAL A 263 20.89 5.76 -6.09
N ASP A 264 20.63 5.80 -7.39
CA ASP A 264 21.67 5.93 -8.40
C ASP A 264 22.21 7.37 -8.39
N TRP A 265 23.15 7.63 -7.51
CA TRP A 265 23.74 8.96 -7.30
C TRP A 265 24.47 9.50 -8.56
N ASN A 266 24.90 8.63 -9.49
CA ASN A 266 25.54 9.02 -10.74
C ASN A 266 24.65 9.91 -11.63
N ILE A 267 23.33 9.86 -11.43
CA ILE A 267 22.38 10.73 -12.14
C ILE A 267 22.45 12.17 -11.60
N PHE A 268 22.52 12.32 -10.28
CA PHE A 268 22.34 13.61 -9.60
C PHE A 268 23.65 14.33 -9.31
N ASP A 269 24.77 13.63 -9.18
CA ASP A 269 26.07 14.22 -8.91
C ASP A 269 26.56 15.16 -10.03
N PRO A 270 26.47 14.81 -11.33
CA PRO A 270 26.81 15.74 -12.41
C PRO A 270 25.90 16.97 -12.47
N MET A 271 24.71 16.91 -11.88
CA MET A 271 23.79 18.04 -11.76
C MET A 271 24.14 18.95 -10.57
N GLY A 272 25.11 18.55 -9.72
CA GLY A 272 25.47 19.19 -8.47
C GLY A 272 24.39 19.10 -7.41
N GLN A 273 23.57 18.04 -7.44
CA GLN A 273 22.44 17.84 -6.53
C GLN A 273 22.68 16.74 -5.49
N MET A 274 23.88 16.12 -5.48
CA MET A 274 24.26 15.22 -4.40
C MET A 274 24.90 15.96 -3.23
N TRP A 275 24.56 15.53 -2.02
CA TRP A 275 25.34 15.84 -0.84
C TRP A 275 26.67 15.09 -0.87
N THR A 276 27.74 15.70 -0.38
CA THR A 276 29.06 15.11 -0.38
C THR A 276 29.71 15.25 0.98
N ASN A 277 30.08 14.12 1.59
CA ASN A 277 30.97 14.10 2.74
C ASN A 277 32.39 14.43 2.28
N SER A 278 32.82 15.67 2.48
CA SER A 278 34.14 16.15 2.01
C SER A 278 35.32 15.54 2.78
N LYS A 279 35.08 14.78 3.84
CA LYS A 279 36.08 14.09 4.64
C LYS A 279 36.33 12.67 4.15
N GLU A 280 35.43 12.14 3.33
CA GLU A 280 35.47 10.78 2.80
C GLU A 280 35.98 10.71 1.37
N LYS A 281 36.52 9.55 1.00
CA LYS A 281 36.94 9.15 -0.35
C LYS A 281 36.48 7.74 -0.62
N MET A 282 36.25 7.42 -1.89
CA MET A 282 35.95 6.05 -2.34
C MET A 282 37.23 5.20 -2.41
N ASP A 283 37.78 4.78 -1.26
CA ASP A 283 39.04 4.02 -1.19
C ASP A 283 38.98 2.78 -0.27
N GLY A 284 37.78 2.44 0.22
CA GLY A 284 37.52 1.28 1.06
C GLY A 284 37.87 1.50 2.53
N LYS A 285 37.94 2.76 2.98
CA LYS A 285 38.23 3.12 4.37
C LYS A 285 37.18 4.12 4.89
N ASP A 286 37.06 4.16 6.20
CA ASP A 286 36.34 5.18 6.95
C ASP A 286 37.33 6.28 7.32
N ASP A 287 37.47 7.31 6.45
CA ASP A 287 38.48 8.38 6.59
C ASP A 287 38.13 9.36 7.72
N ASP A 288 36.86 9.52 8.08
CA ASP A 288 36.42 10.43 9.13
C ASP A 288 36.08 9.75 10.48
N ASN A 289 36.24 8.44 10.54
CA ASN A 289 36.00 7.60 11.71
C ASN A 289 34.58 7.72 12.27
N ASN A 290 33.60 7.85 11.40
CA ASN A 290 32.19 7.96 11.78
C ASN A 290 31.48 6.59 11.86
N GLY A 291 32.15 5.51 11.46
CA GLY A 291 31.68 4.13 11.47
C GLY A 291 31.08 3.68 10.14
N PHE A 292 31.11 4.51 9.09
CA PHE A 292 30.68 4.16 7.73
C PHE A 292 31.85 4.31 6.76
N VAL A 293 32.10 3.28 5.98
CA VAL A 293 33.13 3.25 4.95
C VAL A 293 32.60 3.87 3.67
N ASP A 294 33.40 4.72 3.00
CA ASP A 294 33.07 5.30 1.70
C ASP A 294 31.72 6.05 1.66
N ASP A 295 31.29 6.67 2.75
CA ASP A 295 29.99 7.35 2.87
C ASP A 295 29.95 8.73 2.18
N VAL A 296 30.59 8.83 1.00
CA VAL A 296 30.75 10.10 0.24
C VAL A 296 29.41 10.75 -0.10
N HIS A 297 28.38 9.97 -0.42
CA HIS A 297 27.04 10.47 -0.76
C HIS A 297 25.92 9.97 0.16
N GLY A 298 26.30 9.29 1.25
CA GLY A 298 25.35 8.75 2.21
C GLY A 298 25.71 7.36 2.71
N ILE A 299 24.74 6.66 3.27
CA ILE A 299 24.93 5.37 3.96
C ILE A 299 23.99 4.29 3.45
N ALA A 300 24.35 3.04 3.71
CA ALA A 300 23.54 1.89 3.30
C ALA A 300 23.52 0.78 4.36
N TRP A 301 22.38 0.10 4.44
CA TRP A 301 22.15 -1.05 5.30
C TRP A 301 21.66 -2.25 4.49
N SER A 302 22.15 -3.44 4.79
CA SER A 302 21.65 -4.71 4.25
C SER A 302 20.24 -5.03 4.81
N LEU A 303 19.63 -6.10 4.31
CA LEU A 303 18.38 -6.64 4.86
C LEU A 303 18.50 -6.99 6.35
N HIS A 304 19.69 -7.40 6.78
CA HIS A 304 19.98 -7.75 8.18
C HIS A 304 20.60 -6.59 8.98
N SER A 305 20.46 -5.36 8.51
CA SER A 305 21.01 -4.16 9.17
C SER A 305 22.52 -4.22 9.40
N ASP A 306 23.26 -4.81 8.46
CA ASP A 306 24.71 -4.68 8.36
C ASP A 306 25.05 -3.47 7.49
N LYS A 307 26.14 -2.75 7.84
CA LYS A 307 26.58 -1.59 7.07
C LYS A 307 27.14 -2.02 5.72
N GLU A 308 26.74 -1.31 4.67
CA GLU A 308 27.18 -1.51 3.31
C GLU A 308 27.63 -0.19 2.66
N THR A 309 28.43 -0.29 1.62
CA THR A 309 28.95 0.88 0.89
C THR A 309 28.14 1.24 -0.35
N SER A 310 27.40 0.28 -0.91
CA SER A 310 26.62 0.46 -2.13
C SER A 310 25.31 1.22 -1.85
N LEU A 311 25.21 2.46 -2.33
CA LEU A 311 24.00 3.30 -2.18
C LEU A 311 22.86 2.90 -3.14
N LEU A 312 23.14 2.08 -4.14
CA LEU A 312 22.17 1.42 -5.00
C LEU A 312 22.28 -0.09 -4.77
N TYR A 313 21.14 -0.78 -4.67
CA TYR A 313 21.15 -2.23 -4.47
C TYR A 313 21.89 -2.94 -5.61
N PRO A 314 22.80 -3.87 -5.32
CA PRO A 314 23.56 -4.57 -6.35
C PRO A 314 22.69 -5.65 -7.01
N ILE A 315 21.81 -5.25 -7.91
CA ILE A 315 20.75 -6.07 -8.51
C ILE A 315 21.19 -7.40 -9.13
N GLY A 316 22.45 -7.49 -9.58
CA GLY A 316 23.02 -8.72 -10.15
C GLY A 316 23.45 -9.76 -9.12
N SER A 317 23.45 -9.45 -7.81
CA SER A 317 23.92 -10.35 -6.76
C SER A 317 23.00 -11.57 -6.57
N GLU A 318 21.69 -11.41 -6.83
CA GLU A 318 20.67 -12.44 -6.59
C GLU A 318 20.51 -13.42 -7.77
N ASN A 319 21.18 -13.21 -8.89
CA ASN A 319 21.02 -13.99 -10.13
C ASN A 319 19.58 -14.14 -10.66
N MET A 320 18.64 -13.33 -10.15
CA MET A 320 17.23 -13.35 -10.56
C MET A 320 16.97 -12.50 -11.80
N ILE A 321 17.82 -11.50 -12.02
CA ILE A 321 17.70 -10.56 -13.14
C ILE A 321 18.84 -10.80 -14.11
N ALA A 322 18.55 -11.60 -15.13
CA ALA A 322 19.51 -11.89 -16.19
C ALA A 322 19.59 -10.76 -17.24
N ASP A 323 18.53 -10.00 -17.42
CA ASP A 323 18.40 -8.91 -18.40
C ASP A 323 17.65 -7.72 -17.79
N GLU A 324 18.40 -6.70 -17.38
CA GLU A 324 17.84 -5.48 -16.80
C GLU A 324 16.96 -4.70 -17.80
N ALA A 325 17.30 -4.71 -19.09
CA ALA A 325 16.50 -4.02 -20.09
C ALA A 325 15.12 -4.67 -20.25
N GLN A 326 15.06 -6.01 -20.17
CA GLN A 326 13.80 -6.74 -20.18
C GLN A 326 12.97 -6.45 -18.93
N MET A 327 13.58 -6.41 -17.74
CA MET A 327 12.87 -6.08 -16.51
C MET A 327 12.29 -4.67 -16.55
N ARG A 328 13.06 -3.71 -17.07
CA ARG A 328 12.59 -2.33 -17.29
C ARG A 328 11.39 -2.28 -18.24
N SER A 329 11.45 -3.05 -19.33
CA SER A 329 10.35 -3.18 -20.28
C SER A 329 9.10 -3.75 -19.60
N TRP A 330 9.24 -4.78 -18.76
CA TRP A 330 8.11 -5.37 -18.05
C TRP A 330 7.52 -4.42 -16.98
N MET A 331 8.35 -3.72 -16.22
CA MET A 331 7.88 -2.70 -15.27
C MET A 331 7.11 -1.58 -15.96
N LYS A 332 7.63 -1.09 -17.10
CA LYS A 332 6.91 -0.11 -17.91
C LYS A 332 5.60 -0.68 -18.43
N GLY A 333 5.62 -1.90 -18.99
CA GLY A 333 4.44 -2.59 -19.47
C GLY A 333 3.37 -2.77 -18.39
N LEU A 334 3.78 -3.08 -17.15
CA LEU A 334 2.87 -3.20 -16.01
C LEU A 334 2.18 -1.86 -15.69
N GLY A 335 2.94 -0.77 -15.63
CA GLY A 335 2.39 0.58 -15.44
C GLY A 335 1.46 1.01 -16.57
N ASP A 336 1.85 0.75 -17.82
CA ASP A 336 1.05 1.05 -19.00
C ASP A 336 -0.29 0.28 -18.98
N MET A 337 -0.27 -1.00 -18.58
CA MET A 337 -1.50 -1.81 -18.45
C MET A 337 -2.41 -1.26 -17.35
N GLN A 338 -1.87 -0.86 -16.21
CA GLN A 338 -2.66 -0.25 -15.12
C GLN A 338 -3.31 1.07 -15.56
N SER A 339 -2.65 1.81 -16.43
CA SER A 339 -3.15 3.07 -17.01
C SER A 339 -3.94 2.88 -18.31
N SER A 340 -4.16 1.63 -18.72
CA SER A 340 -4.82 1.28 -20.01
C SER A 340 -4.15 1.88 -21.25
N ILE A 341 -2.82 1.99 -21.22
CA ILE A 341 -2.00 2.44 -22.35
C ILE A 341 -1.58 1.22 -23.15
N GLU A 342 -1.96 1.20 -24.45
CA GLU A 342 -1.53 0.17 -25.40
C GLU A 342 -0.12 0.50 -25.90
N SER A 343 0.90 -0.09 -25.29
CA SER A 343 2.30 0.04 -25.69
C SER A 343 2.88 -1.31 -26.16
N GLU A 344 4.06 -1.27 -26.78
CA GLU A 344 4.79 -2.48 -27.14
C GLU A 344 5.16 -3.28 -25.89
N GLU A 345 5.54 -2.58 -24.81
CA GLU A 345 5.90 -3.18 -23.54
C GLU A 345 4.67 -3.83 -22.85
N ALA A 346 3.52 -3.15 -22.84
CA ALA A 346 2.27 -3.73 -22.33
C ALA A 346 1.86 -4.98 -23.13
N THR A 347 1.95 -4.93 -24.46
CA THR A 347 1.64 -6.06 -25.33
C THR A 347 2.59 -7.24 -25.11
N ALA A 348 3.89 -6.97 -24.98
CA ALA A 348 4.89 -8.01 -24.72
C ALA A 348 4.68 -8.65 -23.34
N LEU A 349 4.37 -7.86 -22.32
CA LEU A 349 4.08 -8.34 -20.98
C LEU A 349 2.81 -9.18 -20.92
N LYS A 350 1.70 -8.73 -21.53
CA LYS A 350 0.46 -9.51 -21.65
C LYS A 350 0.73 -10.89 -22.25
N LYS A 351 1.48 -10.92 -23.35
CA LYS A 351 1.87 -12.18 -24.02
C LYS A 351 2.70 -13.07 -23.09
N HIS A 352 3.69 -12.51 -22.42
CA HIS A 352 4.53 -13.27 -21.48
C HIS A 352 3.69 -13.87 -20.34
N MET A 353 2.88 -13.06 -19.66
CA MET A 353 2.05 -13.51 -18.54
C MET A 353 1.00 -14.54 -18.96
N SER A 354 0.46 -14.45 -20.19
CA SER A 354 -0.51 -15.44 -20.69
C SER A 354 0.09 -16.82 -20.94
N THR A 355 1.42 -16.93 -21.06
CA THR A 355 2.16 -18.17 -21.31
C THR A 355 2.99 -18.63 -20.11
N LEU A 356 2.94 -17.88 -19.00
CA LEU A 356 3.70 -18.19 -17.79
C LEU A 356 3.17 -19.49 -17.16
N ALA A 357 4.07 -20.46 -16.96
CA ALA A 357 3.73 -21.68 -16.24
C ALA A 357 3.55 -21.40 -14.74
N GLN A 358 2.74 -22.22 -14.07
CA GLN A 358 2.34 -22.02 -12.68
C GLN A 358 3.58 -21.93 -11.75
N ASP A 359 4.58 -22.79 -11.94
CA ASP A 359 5.84 -22.82 -11.18
C ASP A 359 6.78 -21.64 -11.49
N GLN A 360 6.50 -20.86 -12.54
CA GLN A 360 7.26 -19.67 -12.90
C GLN A 360 6.65 -18.38 -12.33
N VAL A 361 5.45 -18.45 -11.75
CA VAL A 361 4.75 -17.27 -11.24
C VAL A 361 5.52 -16.62 -10.10
N GLN A 362 5.94 -17.40 -9.10
CA GLN A 362 6.71 -16.87 -7.97
C GLN A 362 8.04 -16.26 -8.42
N PRO A 363 8.94 -16.94 -9.13
CA PRO A 363 10.21 -16.35 -9.58
C PRO A 363 10.01 -15.07 -10.41
N PHE A 364 8.97 -15.03 -11.24
CA PHE A 364 8.66 -13.85 -12.04
C PHE A 364 8.30 -12.64 -11.18
N PHE A 365 7.39 -12.81 -10.22
CA PHE A 365 6.96 -11.69 -9.37
C PHE A 365 8.00 -11.29 -8.34
N GLU A 366 8.82 -12.20 -7.85
CA GLU A 366 9.97 -11.87 -7.01
C GLU A 366 11.01 -11.06 -7.80
N ALA A 367 11.29 -11.40 -9.05
CA ALA A 367 12.16 -10.61 -9.92
C ALA A 367 11.59 -9.20 -10.20
N ILE A 368 10.26 -9.09 -10.42
CA ILE A 368 9.58 -7.79 -10.56
C ILE A 368 9.66 -6.99 -9.25
N GLY A 369 9.46 -7.62 -8.11
CA GLY A 369 9.58 -7.00 -6.79
C GLY A 369 11.00 -6.47 -6.52
N LEU A 370 12.01 -7.29 -6.79
CA LEU A 370 13.43 -6.89 -6.68
C LEU A 370 13.75 -5.69 -7.57
N TYR A 371 13.32 -5.74 -8.85
CA TYR A 371 13.54 -4.63 -9.77
C TYR A 371 12.75 -3.37 -9.37
N GLY A 372 11.55 -3.55 -8.84
CA GLY A 372 10.75 -2.45 -8.27
C GLY A 372 11.49 -1.75 -7.13
N ASN A 373 12.03 -2.50 -6.16
CA ASN A 373 12.85 -1.97 -5.07
C ASN A 373 14.10 -1.26 -5.61
N TYR A 374 14.79 -1.85 -6.61
CA TYR A 374 15.96 -1.24 -7.26
C TYR A 374 15.65 0.13 -7.87
N CYS A 375 14.49 0.32 -8.47
CA CYS A 375 14.08 1.56 -9.11
C CYS A 375 13.56 2.62 -8.11
N HIS A 376 12.94 2.19 -7.01
CA HIS A 376 12.06 3.01 -6.19
C HIS A 376 12.75 4.24 -5.59
N GLY A 377 13.86 4.08 -4.88
CA GLY A 377 14.55 5.20 -4.23
C GLY A 377 15.16 6.19 -5.23
N THR A 378 15.63 5.72 -6.39
CA THR A 378 16.10 6.62 -7.47
C THR A 378 14.94 7.45 -8.03
N HIS A 379 13.77 6.84 -8.18
CA HIS A 379 12.56 7.53 -8.64
C HIS A 379 12.13 8.61 -7.64
N VAL A 380 12.13 8.29 -6.36
CA VAL A 380 11.88 9.22 -5.25
C VAL A 380 12.87 10.38 -5.26
N ALA A 381 14.17 10.10 -5.45
CA ALA A 381 15.22 11.12 -5.51
C ALA A 381 15.02 12.11 -6.68
N GLY A 382 14.61 11.62 -7.84
CA GLY A 382 14.33 12.47 -9.01
C GLY A 382 13.19 13.44 -8.75
N ILE A 383 12.13 13.00 -8.07
CA ILE A 383 11.02 13.88 -7.67
C ILE A 383 11.52 14.93 -6.66
N ALA A 384 12.29 14.52 -5.66
CA ALA A 384 12.82 15.42 -4.63
C ALA A 384 13.77 16.50 -5.20
N ALA A 385 14.52 16.17 -6.25
CA ALA A 385 15.47 17.08 -6.91
C ALA A 385 14.82 18.04 -7.92
N ALA A 386 13.62 17.74 -8.41
CA ALA A 386 13.03 18.40 -9.58
C ALA A 386 12.92 19.93 -9.42
N GLY A 387 13.48 20.68 -10.37
CA GLY A 387 13.41 22.16 -10.37
C GLY A 387 14.05 22.84 -9.15
N ASN A 388 14.94 22.15 -8.42
CA ASN A 388 15.67 22.69 -7.28
C ASN A 388 17.18 22.50 -7.41
N PRO A 389 17.92 23.42 -8.06
CA PRO A 389 19.36 23.30 -8.21
C PRO A 389 20.15 23.48 -6.91
N TYR A 390 19.48 23.83 -5.82
CA TYR A 390 20.08 24.01 -4.49
C TYR A 390 19.88 22.78 -3.59
N ALA A 391 19.14 21.78 -4.02
CA ALA A 391 19.04 20.52 -3.30
C ALA A 391 20.40 19.83 -3.24
N ARG A 392 20.74 19.27 -2.09
CA ARG A 392 21.88 18.37 -1.88
C ARG A 392 21.31 17.10 -1.27
N LEU A 393 21.05 16.11 -2.13
CA LEU A 393 20.45 14.84 -1.74
C LEU A 393 21.48 13.94 -1.08
N MET A 394 21.23 13.53 0.15
CA MET A 394 21.90 12.43 0.82
C MET A 394 21.11 11.16 0.57
N ALA A 395 21.77 10.10 0.16
CA ALA A 395 21.14 8.78 0.04
C ALA A 395 21.29 8.02 1.37
N ALA A 396 20.19 7.44 1.85
CA ALA A 396 20.23 6.46 2.93
C ALA A 396 19.50 5.22 2.44
N ARG A 397 20.23 4.15 2.12
CA ARG A 397 19.63 2.91 1.63
C ARG A 397 19.22 2.04 2.80
N ILE A 398 17.96 1.58 2.76
CA ILE A 398 17.44 0.46 3.52
C ILE A 398 17.09 -0.65 2.53
N THR A 399 17.40 -1.89 2.85
CA THR A 399 17.10 -3.03 1.97
C THR A 399 15.77 -3.65 2.38
N PHE A 400 14.88 -3.85 1.42
CA PHE A 400 13.57 -4.48 1.61
C PHE A 400 13.60 -5.91 1.08
N ASP A 401 12.96 -6.81 1.81
CA ASP A 401 12.71 -8.16 1.33
C ASP A 401 11.74 -8.12 0.12
N PHE A 402 12.02 -8.92 -0.89
CA PHE A 402 11.21 -9.03 -2.12
C PHE A 402 10.63 -10.43 -2.31
N HIS A 403 10.95 -11.36 -1.42
CA HIS A 403 10.48 -12.74 -1.50
C HIS A 403 9.00 -12.85 -1.09
N PHE A 404 8.29 -13.77 -1.70
CA PHE A 404 6.91 -14.10 -1.30
C PHE A 404 6.85 -14.68 0.10
N ILE A 405 7.87 -15.45 0.47
CA ILE A 405 8.05 -15.96 1.82
C ILE A 405 9.07 -15.06 2.52
N PRO A 406 8.63 -14.15 3.38
CA PRO A 406 9.53 -13.25 4.08
C PRO A 406 10.42 -14.03 5.06
N GLU A 407 11.56 -13.45 5.42
CA GLU A 407 12.41 -14.04 6.46
C GLU A 407 11.69 -14.12 7.81
N LEU A 408 12.09 -15.10 8.63
CA LEU A 408 11.52 -15.29 9.96
C LEU A 408 11.86 -14.10 10.88
N PRO A 409 10.87 -13.33 11.35
CA PRO A 409 11.10 -12.23 12.28
C PRO A 409 11.63 -12.73 13.63
N SER A 410 12.58 -12.00 14.21
CA SER A 410 13.13 -12.32 15.52
C SER A 410 13.35 -11.08 16.39
N ILE A 411 13.37 -11.28 17.70
CA ILE A 411 13.70 -10.20 18.67
C ILE A 411 15.14 -9.71 18.46
N GLU A 412 16.05 -10.60 18.09
CA GLU A 412 17.45 -10.26 17.83
C GLU A 412 17.57 -9.34 16.61
N GLN A 413 16.96 -9.73 15.49
CA GLN A 413 16.96 -8.90 14.27
C GLN A 413 16.24 -7.57 14.50
N ALA A 414 15.07 -7.56 15.13
CA ALA A 414 14.35 -6.33 15.46
C ALA A 414 15.18 -5.37 16.35
N THR A 415 15.99 -5.92 17.26
CA THR A 415 16.89 -5.10 18.10
C THR A 415 18.01 -4.48 17.25
N LYS A 416 18.56 -5.23 16.31
CA LYS A 416 19.58 -4.75 15.38
C LYS A 416 19.02 -3.70 14.42
N ASP A 417 17.82 -3.93 13.89
CA ASP A 417 17.12 -2.98 13.03
C ASP A 417 16.82 -1.66 13.77
N ALA A 418 16.35 -1.76 15.01
CA ALA A 418 16.11 -0.60 15.86
C ALA A 418 17.39 0.22 16.10
N ALA A 419 18.53 -0.44 16.30
CA ALA A 419 19.82 0.23 16.47
C ALA A 419 20.24 0.93 15.16
N ALA A 420 20.08 0.28 14.00
CA ALA A 420 20.38 0.87 12.70
C ALA A 420 19.51 2.09 12.39
N LEU A 421 18.20 2.05 12.71
CA LEU A 421 17.30 3.20 12.57
C LEU A 421 17.76 4.40 13.42
N VAL A 422 18.14 4.16 14.67
CA VAL A 422 18.64 5.21 15.58
C VAL A 422 19.96 5.78 15.06
N GLU A 423 20.92 4.93 14.68
CA GLU A 423 22.22 5.36 14.14
C GLU A 423 22.06 6.19 12.85
N THR A 424 21.13 5.80 11.98
CA THR A 424 20.81 6.53 10.75
C THR A 424 20.31 7.95 11.06
N ILE A 425 19.40 8.13 12.03
CA ILE A 425 18.91 9.47 12.41
C ILE A 425 20.02 10.30 13.04
N GLU A 426 20.88 9.72 13.87
CA GLU A 426 22.05 10.42 14.43
C GLU A 426 23.05 10.82 13.32
N TYR A 427 23.21 10.00 12.28
CA TYR A 427 23.99 10.35 11.10
C TYR A 427 23.40 11.57 10.37
N PHE A 428 22.07 11.63 10.19
CA PHE A 428 21.39 12.79 9.60
C PHE A 428 21.62 14.07 10.40
N LYS A 429 21.50 14.00 11.71
CA LYS A 429 21.74 15.15 12.61
C LYS A 429 23.16 15.68 12.49
N LYS A 430 24.16 14.79 12.53
CA LYS A 430 25.60 15.14 12.43
C LYS A 430 25.94 15.80 11.10
N ASN A 431 25.25 15.44 10.02
CA ASN A 431 25.50 15.91 8.68
C ASN A 431 24.56 17.05 8.21
N GLY A 432 23.79 17.61 9.14
CA GLY A 432 22.97 18.80 8.90
C GLY A 432 21.79 18.58 7.94
N VAL A 433 21.25 17.38 7.88
CA VAL A 433 20.04 17.09 7.13
C VAL A 433 18.88 17.92 7.70
N ARG A 434 18.14 18.60 6.83
CA ARG A 434 17.02 19.46 7.21
C ARG A 434 15.65 18.80 7.03
N ALA A 435 15.54 17.89 6.08
CA ALA A 435 14.33 17.08 5.90
C ALA A 435 14.69 15.72 5.30
N VAL A 436 13.89 14.72 5.66
CA VAL A 436 14.05 13.32 5.24
C VAL A 436 12.74 12.86 4.61
N ASN A 437 12.81 12.22 3.44
CA ASN A 437 11.70 11.47 2.86
C ASN A 437 11.80 10.00 3.21
N MET A 438 10.70 9.42 3.64
CA MET A 438 10.52 8.00 3.95
C MET A 438 9.30 7.49 3.19
N SER A 439 9.54 6.87 2.02
CA SER A 439 8.48 6.27 1.21
C SER A 439 8.30 4.78 1.54
N TRP A 440 8.32 4.45 2.83
CA TRP A 440 8.24 3.10 3.37
C TRP A 440 7.60 3.08 4.76
N GLY A 441 7.22 1.89 5.21
CA GLY A 441 6.65 1.69 6.54
C GLY A 441 6.36 0.22 6.80
N GLY A 442 5.79 -0.06 7.97
CA GLY A 442 5.42 -1.41 8.38
C GLY A 442 4.31 -1.42 9.43
N ASN A 443 3.72 -2.57 9.64
CA ASN A 443 2.69 -2.76 10.66
C ASN A 443 2.91 -4.07 11.44
N LEU A 444 2.15 -4.22 12.52
CA LEU A 444 2.20 -5.41 13.37
C LEU A 444 1.76 -6.67 12.63
N ARG A 445 0.73 -6.55 11.78
CA ARG A 445 0.11 -7.70 11.12
C ARG A 445 1.08 -8.44 10.22
N SER A 446 1.90 -7.72 9.45
CA SER A 446 2.90 -8.35 8.59
C SER A 446 3.95 -9.16 9.35
N ILE A 447 4.27 -8.77 10.59
CA ILE A 447 5.16 -9.57 11.46
C ILE A 447 4.45 -10.84 11.92
N GLU A 448 3.18 -10.77 12.30
CA GLU A 448 2.38 -11.92 12.72
C GLU A 448 2.22 -12.92 11.58
N ASP A 449 1.94 -12.44 10.36
CA ASP A 449 1.79 -13.25 9.16
C ASP A 449 3.12 -13.96 8.79
N ALA A 450 4.24 -13.27 8.90
CA ALA A 450 5.56 -13.87 8.69
C ALA A 450 5.88 -14.96 9.73
N LEU A 451 5.55 -14.73 11.01
CA LEU A 451 5.69 -15.74 12.06
C LEU A 451 4.79 -16.97 11.79
N GLU A 452 3.57 -16.77 11.30
CA GLU A 452 2.66 -17.86 10.92
C GLU A 452 3.25 -18.67 9.77
N THR A 453 3.74 -18.00 8.73
CA THR A 453 4.36 -18.65 7.57
C THR A 453 5.48 -19.61 7.96
N HIS A 454 6.24 -19.28 9.00
CA HIS A 454 7.31 -20.11 9.53
C HIS A 454 6.88 -21.00 10.70
N ASN A 455 5.59 -21.06 11.03
CA ASN A 455 5.06 -21.79 12.20
C ASN A 455 5.81 -21.43 13.49
N ALA A 456 6.13 -20.16 13.67
CA ALA A 456 6.85 -19.65 14.83
C ALA A 456 5.90 -18.95 15.81
N GLY A 457 6.30 -18.84 17.09
CA GLY A 457 5.57 -18.12 18.13
C GLY A 457 4.57 -18.95 18.92
N GLY A 458 4.39 -20.25 18.61
CA GLY A 458 3.48 -21.13 19.36
C GLY A 458 2.01 -21.01 18.95
N THR A 459 1.10 -20.91 19.92
CA THR A 459 -0.34 -20.69 19.67
C THR A 459 -0.59 -19.33 19.00
N PRO A 460 -1.76 -19.11 18.37
CA PRO A 460 -2.11 -17.81 17.79
C PRO A 460 -1.94 -16.63 18.76
N GLU A 461 -2.32 -16.80 20.02
CA GLU A 461 -2.18 -15.79 21.06
C GLU A 461 -0.70 -15.54 21.42
N GLU A 462 0.09 -16.59 21.55
CA GLU A 462 1.54 -16.47 21.80
C GLU A 462 2.26 -15.84 20.60
N ARG A 463 1.84 -16.16 19.37
CA ARG A 463 2.34 -15.56 18.12
C ARG A 463 2.03 -14.07 18.08
N LYS A 464 0.80 -13.68 18.39
CA LYS A 464 0.36 -12.28 18.53
C LYS A 464 1.22 -11.53 19.55
N GLU A 465 1.47 -12.12 20.72
CA GLU A 465 2.33 -11.51 21.74
C GLU A 465 3.78 -11.37 21.27
N LEU A 466 4.31 -12.36 20.57
CA LEU A 466 5.66 -12.29 19.99
C LEU A 466 5.76 -11.22 18.92
N ALA A 467 4.80 -11.18 17.99
CA ALA A 467 4.71 -10.13 16.96
C ALA A 467 4.66 -8.74 17.61
N ARG A 468 3.85 -8.55 18.64
CA ARG A 468 3.76 -7.28 19.40
C ARG A 468 5.09 -6.91 20.04
N LYS A 469 5.84 -7.85 20.58
CA LYS A 469 7.18 -7.58 21.14
C LYS A 469 8.16 -7.14 20.07
N ILE A 470 8.21 -7.86 18.95
CA ILE A 470 9.08 -7.54 17.80
C ILE A 470 8.75 -6.15 17.26
N TYR A 471 7.47 -5.89 16.97
CA TYR A 471 6.98 -4.59 16.50
C TYR A 471 7.37 -3.46 17.46
N THR A 472 7.13 -3.62 18.75
CA THR A 472 7.35 -2.57 19.77
C THR A 472 8.81 -2.17 19.89
N ILE A 473 9.75 -3.09 19.67
CA ILE A 473 11.20 -2.79 19.68
C ILE A 473 11.52 -1.74 18.61
N GLY A 474 11.13 -2.00 17.35
CA GLY A 474 11.37 -1.09 16.23
C GLY A 474 10.58 0.21 16.36
N ASP A 475 9.27 0.11 16.57
CA ASP A 475 8.36 1.26 16.69
C ASP A 475 8.80 2.26 17.77
N THR A 476 9.10 1.76 18.97
CA THR A 476 9.51 2.62 20.09
C THR A 476 10.85 3.30 19.84
N ALA A 477 11.85 2.57 19.35
CA ALA A 477 13.17 3.11 19.07
C ALA A 477 13.09 4.18 17.97
N PHE A 478 12.37 3.90 16.89
CA PHE A 478 12.22 4.80 15.76
C PHE A 478 11.46 6.08 16.14
N LYS A 479 10.32 5.93 16.82
CA LYS A 479 9.54 7.07 17.29
C LYS A 479 10.35 7.99 18.21
N ASN A 480 11.10 7.42 19.15
CA ASN A 480 11.97 8.19 20.04
C ASN A 480 13.11 8.87 19.27
N ALA A 481 13.73 8.21 18.30
CA ALA A 481 14.79 8.80 17.51
C ALA A 481 14.28 9.99 16.68
N ILE A 482 13.13 9.89 16.04
CA ILE A 482 12.46 11.00 15.33
C ILE A 482 12.17 12.15 16.31
N GLN A 483 11.61 11.86 17.47
CA GLN A 483 11.28 12.87 18.49
C GLN A 483 12.52 13.62 19.00
N ASN A 484 13.67 12.93 19.07
CA ASN A 484 14.96 13.48 19.50
C ASN A 484 15.73 14.19 18.36
N ALA A 485 15.12 14.38 17.19
CA ALA A 485 15.64 15.14 16.06
C ALA A 485 14.67 16.26 15.65
N PRO A 486 14.33 17.21 16.56
CA PRO A 486 13.30 18.23 16.33
C PRO A 486 13.69 19.26 15.23
N GLU A 487 14.96 19.31 14.86
CA GLU A 487 15.51 20.15 13.78
C GLU A 487 15.29 19.56 12.38
N ILE A 488 14.91 18.29 12.26
CA ILE A 488 14.67 17.58 11.00
C ILE A 488 13.16 17.40 10.80
N LEU A 489 12.66 17.77 9.63
CA LEU A 489 11.30 17.42 9.22
C LEU A 489 11.29 16.06 8.54
N PHE A 490 10.62 15.09 9.13
CA PHE A 490 10.39 13.77 8.56
C PHE A 490 9.11 13.76 7.74
N ILE A 491 9.20 13.35 6.49
CA ILE A 491 8.10 13.33 5.52
C ILE A 491 7.87 11.87 5.15
N THR A 492 6.70 11.34 5.46
CA THR A 492 6.36 9.93 5.22
C THR A 492 5.21 9.79 4.25
N SER A 493 5.24 8.74 3.44
CA SER A 493 4.09 8.31 2.65
C SER A 493 3.00 7.74 3.57
N ALA A 494 1.72 7.98 3.26
CA ALA A 494 0.61 7.48 4.06
C ALA A 494 0.40 5.95 3.94
N GLY A 495 0.91 5.32 2.87
CA GLY A 495 0.68 3.90 2.56
C GLY A 495 -0.35 3.70 1.45
N ASN A 496 -0.38 2.48 0.89
CA ASN A 496 -1.13 2.14 -0.33
C ASN A 496 -2.21 1.07 -0.11
N SER A 497 -2.63 0.83 1.13
CA SER A 497 -3.60 -0.22 1.49
C SER A 497 -5.05 0.27 1.61
N ASN A 498 -5.32 1.56 1.32
CA ASN A 498 -6.65 2.16 1.51
C ASN A 498 -7.20 1.93 2.93
N ALA A 499 -6.36 2.06 3.94
CA ALA A 499 -6.67 1.75 5.33
C ALA A 499 -6.40 2.94 6.27
N ASP A 500 -7.02 2.92 7.47
CA ASP A 500 -6.70 3.89 8.52
C ASP A 500 -5.37 3.51 9.18
N VAL A 501 -4.35 4.31 8.94
CA VAL A 501 -2.98 4.05 9.42
C VAL A 501 -2.86 4.04 10.95
N LYS A 502 -3.77 4.72 11.67
CA LYS A 502 -3.79 4.69 13.14
C LYS A 502 -4.41 3.41 13.66
N PHE A 503 -5.49 2.96 13.05
CA PHE A 503 -6.15 1.71 13.41
C PHE A 503 -5.27 0.49 13.11
N GLU A 504 -4.54 0.51 12.01
CA GLU A 504 -3.58 -0.55 11.64
C GLU A 504 -2.21 -0.42 12.33
N GLU A 505 -1.98 0.64 13.10
CA GLU A 505 -0.66 0.93 13.71
C GLU A 505 0.48 0.95 12.67
N PHE A 506 0.22 1.53 11.48
CA PHE A 506 1.21 1.57 10.40
C PHE A 506 2.26 2.67 10.64
N TYR A 507 3.48 2.28 11.02
CA TYR A 507 4.57 3.23 11.27
C TYR A 507 5.35 3.56 9.99
N PRO A 508 5.96 4.77 9.85
CA PRO A 508 5.87 5.90 10.76
C PRO A 508 4.67 6.83 10.50
N SER A 509 3.80 6.53 9.51
CA SER A 509 2.71 7.43 9.10
C SER A 509 1.65 7.64 10.18
N SER A 510 1.48 6.69 11.10
CA SER A 510 0.58 6.82 12.25
C SER A 510 1.10 7.74 13.36
N TYR A 511 2.39 8.14 13.33
CA TYR A 511 3.00 8.91 14.43
C TYR A 511 2.45 10.33 14.53
N ASP A 512 2.12 10.74 15.74
CA ASP A 512 1.64 12.07 16.07
C ASP A 512 2.78 12.88 16.74
N LEU A 513 3.76 13.27 15.92
CA LEU A 513 4.94 14.02 16.35
C LEU A 513 4.99 15.39 15.66
N PRO A 514 5.53 16.43 16.33
CA PRO A 514 5.57 17.79 15.76
C PRO A 514 6.50 17.93 14.55
N ASN A 515 7.43 17.01 14.35
CA ASN A 515 8.42 17.02 13.28
C ASN A 515 8.22 15.90 12.25
N ILE A 516 7.00 15.32 12.16
CA ILE A 516 6.61 14.38 11.11
C ILE A 516 5.39 14.90 10.36
N ILE A 517 5.34 14.67 9.05
CA ILE A 517 4.21 14.99 8.19
C ILE A 517 3.91 13.79 7.28
N SER A 518 2.65 13.37 7.22
CA SER A 518 2.20 12.22 6.42
C SER A 518 1.49 12.70 5.14
N ILE A 519 1.82 12.06 4.01
CA ILE A 519 1.43 12.52 2.67
C ILE A 519 0.59 11.44 1.98
N GLY A 520 -0.63 11.81 1.62
CA GLY A 520 -1.55 11.00 0.81
C GLY A 520 -1.36 11.21 -0.69
N ALA A 521 -1.96 10.34 -1.48
CA ALA A 521 -1.90 10.37 -2.93
C ALA A 521 -3.23 10.81 -3.55
N VAL A 522 -3.14 11.73 -4.49
CA VAL A 522 -4.18 12.09 -5.45
C VAL A 522 -3.66 11.92 -6.87
N ASP A 523 -4.54 12.00 -7.86
CA ASP A 523 -4.16 11.98 -9.27
C ASP A 523 -3.80 13.38 -9.80
N GLN A 524 -3.61 13.48 -11.11
CA GLN A 524 -3.28 14.75 -11.78
C GLN A 524 -4.37 15.82 -11.66
N ALA A 525 -5.63 15.42 -11.46
CA ALA A 525 -6.75 16.34 -11.25
C ALA A 525 -7.02 16.69 -9.78
N GLY A 526 -6.28 16.06 -8.85
CA GLY A 526 -6.42 16.24 -7.41
C GLY A 526 -7.47 15.32 -6.76
N GLU A 527 -7.91 14.28 -7.44
CA GLU A 527 -8.82 13.27 -6.90
C GLU A 527 -8.05 12.18 -6.15
N GLU A 528 -8.56 11.73 -5.01
CA GLU A 528 -7.91 10.69 -4.22
C GLU A 528 -7.77 9.38 -5.03
N THR A 529 -6.56 8.84 -5.03
CA THR A 529 -6.31 7.52 -5.64
C THR A 529 -7.01 6.42 -4.83
N SER A 530 -7.36 5.32 -5.50
CA SER A 530 -8.03 4.17 -4.86
C SER A 530 -7.20 3.56 -3.73
N PHE A 531 -5.89 3.61 -3.84
CA PHE A 531 -4.95 2.97 -2.92
C PHE A 531 -4.55 3.84 -1.72
N THR A 532 -4.65 5.18 -1.78
CA THR A 532 -4.12 6.04 -0.70
C THR A 532 -4.76 5.71 0.64
N SER A 533 -3.92 5.44 1.65
CA SER A 533 -4.35 5.27 3.03
C SER A 533 -4.73 6.61 3.67
N PHE A 534 -5.46 6.57 4.77
CA PHE A 534 -6.06 7.73 5.45
C PHE A 534 -5.89 7.65 6.98
N GLY A 535 -6.68 8.39 7.75
CA GLY A 535 -6.64 8.45 9.22
C GLY A 535 -5.71 9.53 9.73
N LYS A 536 -4.41 9.48 9.41
CA LYS A 536 -3.47 10.55 9.67
C LYS A 536 -2.74 10.97 8.40
N VAL A 537 -3.35 11.88 7.64
CA VAL A 537 -2.74 12.50 6.45
C VAL A 537 -2.81 14.02 6.61
N ASP A 538 -1.67 14.68 6.54
CA ASP A 538 -1.56 16.13 6.72
C ASP A 538 -1.84 16.90 5.42
N VAL A 539 -1.29 16.42 4.29
CA VAL A 539 -1.50 16.96 2.93
C VAL A 539 -1.45 15.85 1.89
N TYR A 540 -1.95 16.14 0.70
CA TYR A 540 -1.97 15.25 -0.45
C TYR A 540 -1.19 15.86 -1.61
N ALA A 541 -0.48 15.02 -2.37
CA ALA A 541 0.22 15.40 -3.59
C ALA A 541 -0.03 14.36 -4.69
N ASN A 542 0.40 14.65 -5.92
CA ASN A 542 0.24 13.70 -7.01
C ASN A 542 1.01 12.40 -6.71
N GLY A 543 0.32 11.27 -6.73
CA GLY A 543 0.87 9.94 -6.56
C GLY A 543 0.47 8.98 -7.67
N PHE A 544 -0.08 9.48 -8.78
CA PHE A 544 -0.53 8.66 -9.90
C PHE A 544 0.19 9.09 -11.18
N GLU A 545 0.75 8.12 -11.89
CA GLU A 545 1.53 8.32 -13.13
C GLU A 545 2.65 9.37 -13.00
N VAL A 546 3.35 9.40 -11.89
CA VAL A 546 4.41 10.37 -11.65
C VAL A 546 5.67 9.97 -12.38
N LEU A 547 6.13 10.82 -13.30
CA LEU A 547 7.34 10.61 -14.11
C LEU A 547 8.59 11.02 -13.33
N SER A 548 9.56 10.09 -13.23
CA SER A 548 10.86 10.39 -12.62
C SER A 548 11.96 9.45 -13.12
N TYR A 549 13.21 9.67 -12.69
CA TYR A 549 14.35 8.85 -13.07
C TYR A 549 14.29 7.47 -12.40
N VAL A 550 14.80 6.47 -13.12
CA VAL A 550 15.15 5.14 -12.57
C VAL A 550 16.64 4.89 -12.80
N PRO A 551 17.27 3.91 -12.16
CA PRO A 551 18.70 3.63 -12.35
C PRO A 551 19.08 3.55 -13.83
N GLY A 552 20.28 4.11 -14.14
CA GLY A 552 20.73 4.29 -15.52
C GLY A 552 20.21 5.55 -16.23
N GLY A 553 19.42 6.41 -15.54
CA GLY A 553 19.04 7.74 -16.01
C GLY A 553 17.84 7.78 -16.96
N THR A 554 17.20 6.66 -17.24
CA THR A 554 15.92 6.65 -17.97
C THR A 554 14.79 7.14 -17.05
N GLN A 555 13.63 7.50 -17.64
CA GLN A 555 12.47 7.93 -16.88
C GLN A 555 11.34 6.92 -16.99
N MET A 556 10.60 6.75 -15.90
CA MET A 556 9.44 5.86 -15.81
C MET A 556 8.34 6.53 -14.99
N LYS A 557 7.09 6.23 -15.30
CA LYS A 557 5.94 6.60 -14.48
C LYS A 557 5.70 5.53 -13.42
N LEU A 558 5.57 5.94 -12.16
CA LEU A 558 5.19 5.06 -11.06
C LEU A 558 4.00 5.63 -10.29
N ASN A 559 3.29 4.73 -9.59
CA ASN A 559 2.12 5.04 -8.77
C ASN A 559 2.41 4.72 -7.29
N GLY A 560 1.89 5.53 -6.39
CA GLY A 560 2.00 5.30 -4.95
C GLY A 560 2.07 6.59 -4.14
N THR A 561 1.72 6.51 -2.87
CA THR A 561 1.99 7.57 -1.89
C THR A 561 3.50 7.83 -1.75
N SER A 562 4.32 6.86 -2.17
CA SER A 562 5.77 6.97 -2.30
C SER A 562 6.21 8.03 -3.31
N MET A 563 5.37 8.39 -4.29
CA MET A 563 5.63 9.43 -5.28
C MET A 563 5.05 10.78 -4.85
N SER A 564 4.10 10.77 -3.92
CA SER A 564 3.53 11.99 -3.34
C SER A 564 4.45 12.62 -2.30
N SER A 565 5.00 11.83 -1.39
CA SER A 565 5.82 12.33 -0.27
C SER A 565 7.08 13.08 -0.72
N PRO A 566 7.85 12.65 -1.75
CA PRO A 566 9.03 13.39 -2.19
C PRO A 566 8.71 14.73 -2.88
N GLN A 567 7.48 14.97 -3.34
CA GLN A 567 7.08 16.30 -3.80
C GLN A 567 7.03 17.31 -2.65
N VAL A 568 6.65 16.85 -1.44
CA VAL A 568 6.72 17.68 -0.24
C VAL A 568 8.18 17.90 0.19
N LEU A 569 9.06 16.89 0.08
CA LEU A 569 10.50 17.08 0.29
C LEU A 569 11.08 18.11 -0.68
N ASN A 570 10.67 18.06 -1.96
CA ASN A 570 11.04 19.04 -2.97
C ASN A 570 10.61 20.47 -2.57
N LEU A 571 9.36 20.64 -2.13
CA LEU A 571 8.86 21.92 -1.65
C LEU A 571 9.66 22.42 -0.43
N VAL A 572 9.91 21.57 0.55
CA VAL A 572 10.70 21.90 1.74
C VAL A 572 12.10 22.38 1.34
N GLY A 573 12.76 21.66 0.42
CA GLY A 573 14.06 22.04 -0.10
C GLY A 573 14.07 23.40 -0.79
N LYS A 574 13.03 23.72 -1.57
CA LYS A 574 12.87 25.03 -2.23
C LYS A 574 12.64 26.15 -1.22
N LEU A 575 11.78 25.95 -0.22
CA LEU A 575 11.52 26.94 0.84
C LEU A 575 12.77 27.22 1.67
N LEU A 576 13.51 26.19 2.06
CA LEU A 576 14.77 26.31 2.82
C LEU A 576 15.90 26.94 1.99
N ALA A 577 15.94 26.71 0.67
CA ALA A 577 16.90 27.37 -0.19
C ALA A 577 16.69 28.90 -0.21
N VAL A 578 15.42 29.33 -0.21
CA VAL A 578 15.03 30.76 -0.17
C VAL A 578 15.26 31.35 1.22
N LYS A 579 14.88 30.63 2.29
CA LYS A 579 14.99 31.06 3.69
C LYS A 579 15.53 29.92 4.57
N PRO A 580 16.88 29.82 4.73
CA PRO A 580 17.53 28.68 5.38
C PRO A 580 17.26 28.52 6.88
N ASP A 581 16.83 29.58 7.55
CA ASP A 581 16.57 29.64 8.99
C ASP A 581 15.15 29.23 9.41
N LEU A 582 14.33 28.73 8.47
CA LEU A 582 13.01 28.22 8.77
C LEU A 582 13.08 27.04 9.76
N THR A 583 12.30 27.12 10.82
CA THR A 583 12.11 26.01 11.76
C THR A 583 11.17 24.95 11.18
N VAL A 584 11.24 23.73 11.70
CA VAL A 584 10.34 22.63 11.32
C VAL A 584 8.87 23.03 11.49
N LYS A 585 8.54 23.73 12.57
CA LYS A 585 7.19 24.25 12.79
C LYS A 585 6.74 25.19 11.67
N GLN A 586 7.58 26.14 11.29
CA GLN A 586 7.29 27.09 10.20
C GLN A 586 7.14 26.36 8.86
N LEU A 587 8.01 25.38 8.57
CA LEU A 587 7.89 24.56 7.36
C LEU A 587 6.53 23.84 7.31
N ARG A 588 6.12 23.18 8.39
CA ARG A 588 4.81 22.53 8.46
C ARG A 588 3.66 23.52 8.26
N GLU A 589 3.73 24.68 8.91
CA GLU A 589 2.72 25.75 8.77
C GLU A 589 2.63 26.25 7.32
N LEU A 590 3.76 26.45 6.64
CA LEU A 590 3.80 26.87 5.23
C LEU A 590 3.20 25.81 4.31
N ILE A 591 3.49 24.54 4.54
CA ILE A 591 2.98 23.41 3.72
C ILE A 591 1.46 23.28 3.93
N VAL A 592 1.01 23.18 5.18
CA VAL A 592 -0.39 22.90 5.52
C VAL A 592 -1.32 24.09 5.23
N ASN A 593 -0.87 25.32 5.55
CA ASN A 593 -1.66 26.53 5.33
C ASN A 593 -1.59 27.00 3.86
N GLY A 594 -0.55 26.62 3.13
CA GLY A 594 -0.43 26.85 1.70
C GLY A 594 -1.25 25.91 0.84
N ALA A 595 -1.72 24.79 1.42
CA ALA A 595 -2.49 23.80 0.69
C ALA A 595 -3.90 24.28 0.33
N ASP A 596 -4.43 23.78 -0.79
CA ASP A 596 -5.82 23.98 -1.19
C ASP A 596 -6.72 22.98 -0.50
N LYS A 597 -7.82 23.44 0.07
CA LYS A 597 -8.82 22.59 0.70
C LYS A 597 -9.86 22.14 -0.30
N GLN A 598 -10.17 20.86 -0.30
CA GLN A 598 -11.31 20.31 -1.02
C GLN A 598 -11.99 19.21 -0.21
N MET A 599 -13.23 18.88 -0.59
CA MET A 599 -13.94 17.75 0.01
C MET A 599 -13.71 16.48 -0.80
N ALA A 600 -13.41 15.38 -0.12
CA ALA A 600 -13.37 14.03 -0.66
C ALA A 600 -14.38 13.19 0.15
N GLY A 601 -15.57 13.01 -0.38
CA GLY A 601 -16.70 12.52 0.40
C GLY A 601 -16.98 13.44 1.60
N ASP A 602 -16.99 12.87 2.79
CA ASP A 602 -17.23 13.61 4.04
C ASP A 602 -15.96 14.20 4.68
N ARG A 603 -14.78 13.97 4.07
CA ARG A 603 -13.48 14.40 4.60
C ARG A 603 -12.96 15.66 3.89
N GLU A 604 -12.40 16.60 4.66
CA GLU A 604 -11.58 17.69 4.10
C GLU A 604 -10.19 17.15 3.80
N VAL A 605 -9.75 17.23 2.55
CA VAL A 605 -8.39 16.94 2.12
C VAL A 605 -7.67 18.23 1.73
N LYS A 606 -6.36 18.27 1.94
CA LYS A 606 -5.52 19.44 1.68
C LYS A 606 -4.55 19.11 0.57
N LEU A 607 -4.76 19.66 -0.62
CA LEU A 607 -3.88 19.46 -1.76
C LEU A 607 -2.70 20.41 -1.68
N MET A 608 -1.48 19.88 -1.75
CA MET A 608 -0.26 20.67 -1.75
C MET A 608 -0.28 21.75 -2.84
N ASN A 609 0.09 22.98 -2.49
CA ASN A 609 0.25 24.08 -3.44
C ASN A 609 1.56 24.83 -3.19
N PRO A 610 2.65 24.45 -3.87
CA PRO A 610 3.97 25.05 -3.71
C PRO A 610 4.01 26.56 -3.89
N LYS A 611 3.32 27.12 -4.90
CA LYS A 611 3.28 28.58 -5.13
C LYS A 611 2.61 29.33 -3.98
N LYS A 612 1.53 28.78 -3.39
CA LYS A 612 0.90 29.38 -2.22
C LYS A 612 1.80 29.33 -0.99
N SER A 613 2.50 28.21 -0.79
CA SER A 613 3.48 28.09 0.29
C SER A 613 4.60 29.11 0.16
N LEU A 614 5.12 29.33 -1.07
CA LEU A 614 6.12 30.36 -1.35
C LEU A 614 5.55 31.78 -1.09
N ALA A 615 4.35 32.06 -1.55
CA ALA A 615 3.71 33.36 -1.32
C ALA A 615 3.42 33.65 0.17
N LEU A 616 3.22 32.61 0.99
CA LEU A 616 3.14 32.76 2.46
C LEU A 616 4.53 33.05 3.05
N LEU A 617 5.57 32.39 2.57
CA LEU A 617 6.94 32.62 2.99
C LEU A 617 7.39 34.07 2.72
N GLU A 618 7.05 34.62 1.55
CA GLU A 618 7.39 36.01 1.17
C GLU A 618 6.72 37.08 2.08
N LYS A 619 5.68 36.70 2.81
CA LYS A 619 5.00 37.58 3.77
C LYS A 619 5.54 37.48 5.20
N MET A 620 6.43 36.51 5.46
CA MET A 620 7.10 36.30 6.75
C MET A 620 8.40 37.12 6.86
#